data_50dc1c695af5276e0720868ff4bded7c
#
_entry.id   50dc1c695af5276e0720868ff4bded7c
#
_cell.length_a   1.000
_cell.length_b   1.000
_cell.length_c   1.000
_cell.angle_alpha   90.00
_cell.angle_beta   90.00
_cell.angle_gamma   90.00
#
_symmetry.space_group_name_H-M   'P 1'
#
loop_
_entity.id
_entity.type
_entity.pdbx_description
1 polymer ?
#
loop_
_entity_poly.entity_id
_entity_poly.type
_entity_poly.pdbx_seq_one_letter_code
_entity_poly.pdbx_strand_id
1 'polypeptide(L)'
;MHLEEKIGQMFHPPFILRPDIWMFIYEMAIRGNKSTESQILFDNISHFNLYGNPSPLELAEQINNFQKLAARTRLGIPITISSDPIHEVPKGGGVASFSLDGFSKWPSQLGFAATNNPQIIQNFAEIAKKEYLAVGIRTALHPMSDLATEPRWARNFGTFGSNAALSNDMTLSYMKGFQGNKINNQSVLTMVKHFPGGGPQEKGLDPHLFSGKNQIYPGNNFNYHLVPFKGAIKNNLKVIMPYYGIPVSQTNEDVAMAYNKYILTNLLREELGFKGVICSDWGIITGRHWGVSSLSISERYEKSINAGIDQYGGESDTSFLLELVKDKKISVGRINAVSYTHLTLPTTPYV
;
A
#
# COMPACT_ATOMS: atom_id res chain seq x y z
N MET A 1 5.51 12.33 -21.42
CA MET A 1 5.62 10.89 -21.14
C MET A 1 4.93 10.11 -22.24
N HIS A 2 5.58 9.05 -22.74
CA HIS A 2 4.93 8.05 -23.61
C HIS A 2 3.92 7.22 -22.80
N LEU A 3 3.06 6.46 -23.49
CA LEU A 3 2.04 5.66 -22.80
C LEU A 3 2.67 4.62 -21.87
N GLU A 4 3.72 3.94 -22.31
CA GLU A 4 4.48 2.95 -21.57
C GLU A 4 5.06 3.53 -20.26
N GLU A 5 5.61 4.73 -20.34
CA GLU A 5 6.16 5.43 -19.18
C GLU A 5 5.10 5.80 -18.15
N LYS A 6 3.91 6.16 -18.60
CA LYS A 6 2.77 6.44 -17.72
C LYS A 6 2.25 5.17 -17.03
N ILE A 7 2.15 4.09 -17.81
CA ILE A 7 1.70 2.80 -17.29
C ILE A 7 2.71 2.23 -16.29
N GLY A 8 4.01 2.35 -16.55
CA GLY A 8 5.05 1.94 -15.59
C GLY A 8 4.88 2.55 -14.21
N GLN A 9 4.42 3.82 -14.11
CA GLN A 9 4.14 4.48 -12.83
C GLN A 9 2.99 3.81 -12.04
N MET A 10 2.15 3.03 -12.70
CA MET A 10 0.99 2.37 -12.08
C MET A 10 1.33 1.03 -11.44
N PHE A 11 2.59 0.61 -11.45
CA PHE A 11 3.02 -0.66 -10.87
C PHE A 11 3.93 -0.45 -9.66
N HIS A 12 3.75 -1.31 -8.66
CA HIS A 12 4.47 -1.26 -7.40
C HIS A 12 4.87 -2.68 -6.97
N PRO A 13 5.75 -3.36 -7.75
CA PRO A 13 6.23 -4.70 -7.42
C PRO A 13 7.13 -4.70 -6.19
N PRO A 14 7.37 -5.86 -5.58
CA PRO A 14 8.43 -5.99 -4.60
C PRO A 14 9.81 -5.90 -5.27
N PHE A 15 10.82 -5.40 -4.56
CA PHE A 15 12.21 -5.79 -4.80
C PHE A 15 12.72 -6.58 -3.59
N ILE A 16 13.53 -7.59 -3.85
CA ILE A 16 13.95 -8.50 -2.79
C ILE A 16 15.46 -8.40 -2.60
N LEU A 17 15.86 -8.15 -1.36
CA LEU A 17 17.24 -8.06 -0.98
C LEU A 17 17.53 -9.03 0.17
N ARG A 18 18.49 -9.93 -0.02
CA ARG A 18 18.78 -11.07 0.88
C ARG A 18 17.53 -11.94 1.17
N PRO A 19 16.98 -12.61 0.13
CA PRO A 19 15.85 -13.48 0.30
C PRO A 19 16.20 -14.70 1.15
N ASP A 20 15.25 -15.15 1.98
CA ASP A 20 15.23 -16.54 2.40
C ASP A 20 14.71 -17.44 1.26
N ILE A 21 14.75 -18.75 1.46
CA ILE A 21 14.32 -19.72 0.43
C ILE A 21 12.86 -19.52 0.01
N TRP A 22 11.97 -19.11 0.95
CA TRP A 22 10.56 -18.90 0.66
C TRP A 22 10.33 -17.62 -0.15
N MET A 23 11.06 -16.55 0.17
CA MET A 23 11.04 -15.31 -0.60
C MET A 23 11.60 -15.52 -2.01
N PHE A 24 12.63 -16.32 -2.18
CA PHE A 24 13.18 -16.67 -3.49
C PHE A 24 12.15 -17.41 -4.35
N ILE A 25 11.45 -18.41 -3.78
CA ILE A 25 10.36 -19.13 -4.47
C ILE A 25 9.21 -18.18 -4.83
N TYR A 26 8.84 -17.30 -3.92
CA TYR A 26 7.80 -16.30 -4.15
C TYR A 26 8.19 -15.31 -5.28
N GLU A 27 9.44 -14.87 -5.32
CA GLU A 27 9.94 -14.00 -6.38
C GLU A 27 9.85 -14.66 -7.76
N MET A 28 10.30 -15.90 -7.87
CA MET A 28 10.20 -16.66 -9.12
C MET A 28 8.75 -16.82 -9.60
N ALA A 29 7.81 -17.01 -8.67
CA ALA A 29 6.39 -17.20 -9.00
C ALA A 29 5.69 -15.89 -9.46
N ILE A 30 6.09 -14.73 -8.93
CA ILE A 30 5.38 -13.45 -9.18
C ILE A 30 6.04 -12.62 -10.29
N ARG A 31 7.39 -12.60 -10.38
CA ARG A 31 8.11 -11.68 -11.27
C ARG A 31 8.31 -12.18 -12.70
N GLY A 32 8.01 -13.42 -13.00
CA GLY A 32 8.25 -13.96 -14.34
C GLY A 32 9.71 -13.80 -14.80
N ASN A 33 10.69 -13.89 -13.90
CA ASN A 33 12.14 -13.76 -14.13
C ASN A 33 12.66 -12.36 -14.50
N LYS A 34 11.89 -11.27 -14.34
CA LYS A 34 12.42 -9.91 -14.57
C LYS A 34 13.12 -9.38 -13.31
N SER A 35 14.37 -8.94 -13.42
CA SER A 35 15.07 -8.25 -12.33
C SER A 35 14.50 -6.85 -12.10
N THR A 36 14.70 -6.28 -10.90
CA THR A 36 14.31 -4.90 -10.58
C THR A 36 14.96 -3.89 -11.54
N GLU A 37 16.23 -4.10 -11.89
CA GLU A 37 16.95 -3.26 -12.86
C GLU A 37 16.29 -3.28 -14.24
N SER A 38 15.86 -4.46 -14.70
CA SER A 38 15.12 -4.61 -15.96
C SER A 38 13.80 -3.87 -15.93
N GLN A 39 13.07 -3.96 -14.82
CA GLN A 39 11.80 -3.27 -14.63
C GLN A 39 11.96 -1.74 -14.64
N ILE A 40 13.04 -1.22 -14.03
CA ILE A 40 13.37 0.21 -14.06
C ILE A 40 13.69 0.67 -15.48
N LEU A 41 14.55 -0.06 -16.18
CA LEU A 41 15.09 0.38 -17.48
C LEU A 41 14.13 0.18 -18.66
N PHE A 42 13.34 -0.89 -18.63
CA PHE A 42 12.54 -1.29 -19.79
C PHE A 42 11.03 -1.24 -19.57
N ASP A 43 10.56 -1.47 -18.33
CA ASP A 43 9.14 -1.40 -18.02
C ASP A 43 8.74 -0.03 -17.42
N ASN A 44 9.71 0.88 -17.23
CA ASN A 44 9.52 2.24 -16.68
C ASN A 44 8.86 2.25 -15.29
N ILE A 45 9.03 1.20 -14.51
CA ILE A 45 8.50 1.10 -13.15
C ILE A 45 9.37 1.94 -12.22
N SER A 46 8.74 2.79 -11.41
CA SER A 46 9.45 3.70 -10.50
C SER A 46 9.07 3.52 -9.02
N HIS A 47 8.23 2.56 -8.69
CA HIS A 47 7.81 2.28 -7.32
C HIS A 47 8.10 0.81 -6.99
N PHE A 48 8.76 0.58 -5.83
CA PHE A 48 9.10 -0.78 -5.39
C PHE A 48 8.92 -0.91 -3.88
N ASN A 49 8.43 -2.07 -3.42
CA ASN A 49 8.33 -2.39 -2.01
C ASN A 49 9.46 -3.31 -1.56
N LEU A 50 10.10 -2.97 -0.44
CA LEU A 50 11.17 -3.76 0.13
C LEU A 50 10.65 -5.10 0.67
N TYR A 51 11.27 -6.18 0.21
CA TYR A 51 11.18 -7.52 0.76
C TYR A 51 12.57 -8.06 1.11
N GLY A 52 12.65 -8.91 2.12
CA GLY A 52 13.91 -9.50 2.56
C GLY A 52 14.42 -8.91 3.87
N ASN A 53 15.68 -9.19 4.19
CA ASN A 53 16.27 -8.86 5.47
C ASN A 53 17.68 -8.23 5.33
N PRO A 54 17.82 -7.13 4.56
CA PRO A 54 19.10 -6.45 4.40
C PRO A 54 19.51 -5.69 5.66
N SER A 55 20.82 -5.49 5.82
CA SER A 55 21.34 -4.47 6.73
C SER A 55 21.04 -3.05 6.20
N PRO A 56 21.03 -2.01 7.07
CA PRO A 56 20.82 -0.63 6.61
C PRO A 56 21.80 -0.17 5.54
N LEU A 57 23.06 -0.57 5.62
CA LEU A 57 24.10 -0.21 4.63
C LEU A 57 23.79 -0.82 3.26
N GLU A 58 23.52 -2.13 3.22
CA GLU A 58 23.20 -2.84 1.97
C GLU A 58 21.94 -2.27 1.32
N LEU A 59 20.94 -1.93 2.14
CA LEU A 59 19.70 -1.33 1.65
C LEU A 59 19.98 0.04 1.02
N ALA A 60 20.74 0.90 1.70
CA ALA A 60 21.10 2.23 1.19
C ALA A 60 21.93 2.14 -0.12
N GLU A 61 22.92 1.24 -0.18
CA GLU A 61 23.72 1.03 -1.38
C GLU A 61 22.87 0.54 -2.57
N GLN A 62 21.96 -0.41 -2.33
CA GLN A 62 21.09 -0.92 -3.39
C GLN A 62 20.11 0.15 -3.88
N ILE A 63 19.50 0.92 -2.97
CA ILE A 63 18.61 2.02 -3.36
C ILE A 63 19.36 3.08 -4.16
N ASN A 64 20.60 3.43 -3.75
CA ASN A 64 21.44 4.35 -4.53
C ASN A 64 21.75 3.81 -5.93
N ASN A 65 21.95 2.49 -6.09
CA ASN A 65 22.14 1.88 -7.40
C ASN A 65 20.88 2.00 -8.26
N PHE A 66 19.69 1.78 -7.70
CA PHE A 66 18.43 1.98 -8.41
C PHE A 66 18.23 3.45 -8.83
N GLN A 67 18.60 4.42 -7.99
CA GLN A 67 18.54 5.84 -8.36
C GLN A 67 19.48 6.17 -9.53
N LYS A 68 20.70 5.61 -9.54
CA LYS A 68 21.63 5.78 -10.67
C LYS A 68 21.09 5.16 -11.97
N LEU A 69 20.38 4.03 -11.88
CA LEU A 69 19.71 3.44 -13.04
C LEU A 69 18.56 4.30 -13.53
N ALA A 70 17.70 4.78 -12.62
CA ALA A 70 16.60 5.66 -12.94
C ALA A 70 17.06 6.94 -13.65
N ALA A 71 18.15 7.56 -13.18
CA ALA A 71 18.76 8.75 -13.80
C ALA A 71 19.22 8.51 -15.25
N ARG A 72 19.44 7.25 -15.66
CA ARG A 72 19.81 6.87 -17.04
C ARG A 72 18.60 6.63 -17.94
N THR A 73 17.39 6.56 -17.40
CA THR A 73 16.17 6.47 -18.20
C THR A 73 15.89 7.80 -18.90
N ARG A 74 15.07 7.79 -19.94
CA ARG A 74 14.77 8.98 -20.74
C ARG A 74 14.23 10.15 -19.92
N LEU A 75 13.46 9.88 -18.87
CA LEU A 75 12.83 10.93 -18.04
C LEU A 75 13.57 11.17 -16.72
N GLY A 76 14.44 10.25 -16.31
CA GLY A 76 15.17 10.38 -15.03
C GLY A 76 14.25 10.41 -13.80
N ILE A 77 13.06 9.80 -13.85
CA ILE A 77 12.13 9.79 -12.71
C ILE A 77 12.74 8.97 -11.58
N PRO A 78 13.00 9.55 -10.41
CA PRO A 78 13.57 8.83 -9.28
C PRO A 78 12.69 7.68 -8.79
N ILE A 79 13.33 6.62 -8.28
CA ILE A 79 12.65 5.46 -7.73
C ILE A 79 12.11 5.81 -6.34
N THR A 80 10.84 5.49 -6.10
CA THR A 80 10.20 5.56 -4.79
C THR A 80 10.22 4.18 -4.14
N ILE A 81 10.91 4.06 -3.00
CA ILE A 81 10.95 2.83 -2.22
C ILE A 81 9.96 2.92 -1.07
N SER A 82 9.18 1.86 -0.92
CA SER A 82 8.27 1.66 0.20
C SER A 82 8.70 0.46 1.06
N SER A 83 8.16 0.40 2.26
CA SER A 83 8.34 -0.73 3.17
C SER A 83 7.12 -0.92 4.06
N ASP A 84 6.77 -2.17 4.35
CA ASP A 84 5.99 -2.52 5.53
C ASP A 84 6.75 -2.12 6.81
N PRO A 85 6.14 -2.13 8.00
CA PRO A 85 6.84 -1.80 9.24
C PRO A 85 8.13 -2.61 9.40
N ILE A 86 9.25 -1.95 9.72
CA ILE A 86 10.55 -2.62 9.94
C ILE A 86 11.07 -2.44 11.36
N HIS A 87 10.31 -1.77 12.20
CA HIS A 87 10.67 -1.38 13.55
C HIS A 87 10.01 -2.22 14.64
N GLU A 88 9.13 -3.16 14.28
CA GLU A 88 8.33 -3.91 15.24
C GLU A 88 9.12 -5.03 15.95
N VAL A 89 8.71 -5.34 17.17
CA VAL A 89 9.15 -6.49 17.95
C VAL A 89 7.91 -7.28 18.38
N PRO A 90 7.86 -8.61 18.17
CA PRO A 90 8.85 -9.52 17.59
C PRO A 90 8.84 -9.51 16.06
N LYS A 91 9.81 -10.20 15.45
CA LYS A 91 9.83 -10.42 14.01
C LYS A 91 8.55 -11.14 13.59
N GLY A 92 7.79 -10.52 12.68
CA GLY A 92 6.62 -11.15 12.06
C GLY A 92 7.03 -12.30 11.14
N GLY A 93 6.15 -13.29 10.98
CA GLY A 93 6.30 -14.30 9.95
C GLY A 93 5.70 -13.81 8.63
N GLY A 94 6.29 -14.19 7.49
CA GLY A 94 5.77 -13.87 6.17
C GLY A 94 6.80 -13.21 5.26
N VAL A 95 6.35 -12.84 4.06
CA VAL A 95 7.22 -12.25 3.02
C VAL A 95 7.50 -10.75 3.24
N ALA A 96 6.65 -10.05 3.98
CA ALA A 96 6.87 -8.65 4.34
C ALA A 96 7.83 -8.52 5.54
N SER A 97 8.68 -7.51 5.51
CA SER A 97 9.62 -7.23 6.60
C SER A 97 8.93 -6.39 7.67
N PHE A 98 8.84 -6.94 8.90
CA PHE A 98 8.27 -6.22 10.06
C PHE A 98 9.32 -5.86 11.11
N SER A 99 10.51 -6.41 11.02
CA SER A 99 11.61 -6.15 11.93
C SER A 99 12.94 -6.40 11.24
N LEU A 100 13.64 -5.34 10.87
CA LEU A 100 14.99 -5.43 10.32
C LEU A 100 16.05 -5.11 11.38
N ASP A 101 17.15 -5.87 11.37
CA ASP A 101 18.28 -5.58 12.25
C ASP A 101 18.96 -4.27 11.85
N GLY A 102 19.48 -3.54 12.83
CA GLY A 102 20.11 -2.23 12.63
C GLY A 102 19.15 -1.04 12.64
N PHE A 103 17.84 -1.27 12.74
CA PHE A 103 16.83 -0.24 12.98
C PHE A 103 16.35 -0.26 14.43
N SER A 104 15.86 0.88 14.92
CA SER A 104 15.29 0.98 16.26
C SER A 104 14.09 0.04 16.44
N LYS A 105 13.90 -0.49 17.67
CA LYS A 105 12.87 -1.49 17.96
C LYS A 105 11.78 -0.91 18.85
N TRP A 106 10.55 -1.11 18.44
CA TRP A 106 9.36 -0.51 19.03
C TRP A 106 8.22 -1.53 19.16
N PRO A 107 7.22 -1.27 20.02
CA PRO A 107 6.02 -2.11 20.07
C PRO A 107 5.27 -2.10 18.75
N SER A 108 4.41 -3.12 18.56
CA SER A 108 3.39 -3.08 17.51
C SER A 108 2.39 -1.93 17.73
N GLN A 109 1.57 -1.62 16.73
CA GLN A 109 0.56 -0.56 16.83
C GLN A 109 -0.39 -0.77 18.02
N LEU A 110 -0.79 -2.02 18.32
CA LEU A 110 -1.62 -2.33 19.48
C LEU A 110 -0.91 -1.99 20.80
N GLY A 111 0.41 -2.24 20.89
CA GLY A 111 1.22 -1.85 22.04
C GLY A 111 1.27 -0.34 22.22
N PHE A 112 1.40 0.43 21.16
CA PHE A 112 1.28 1.89 21.22
C PHE A 112 -0.11 2.34 21.68
N ALA A 113 -1.17 1.75 21.14
CA ALA A 113 -2.54 2.09 21.52
C ALA A 113 -2.81 1.82 23.01
N ALA A 114 -2.22 0.77 23.58
CA ALA A 114 -2.33 0.45 25.02
C ALA A 114 -1.77 1.55 25.93
N THR A 115 -0.88 2.42 25.43
CA THR A 115 -0.39 3.58 26.19
C THR A 115 -1.44 4.69 26.30
N ASN A 116 -2.45 4.69 25.45
CA ASN A 116 -3.43 5.77 25.30
C ASN A 116 -2.80 7.17 25.17
N ASN A 117 -1.60 7.24 24.57
CA ASN A 117 -0.83 8.48 24.44
C ASN A 117 -0.35 8.70 22.98
N PRO A 118 -1.08 9.49 22.18
CA PRO A 118 -0.72 9.78 20.79
C PRO A 118 0.66 10.44 20.62
N GLN A 119 1.18 11.14 21.64
CA GLN A 119 2.49 11.77 21.54
C GLN A 119 3.63 10.74 21.49
N ILE A 120 3.47 9.60 22.17
CA ILE A 120 4.47 8.53 22.12
C ILE A 120 4.62 7.99 20.70
N ILE A 121 3.50 7.75 20.03
CA ILE A 121 3.53 7.24 18.65
C ILE A 121 4.02 8.29 17.65
N GLN A 122 3.76 9.58 17.90
CA GLN A 122 4.36 10.64 17.08
C GLN A 122 5.88 10.65 17.21
N ASN A 123 6.41 10.57 18.43
CA ASN A 123 7.85 10.52 18.68
C ASN A 123 8.51 9.32 18.01
N PHE A 124 7.88 8.14 18.13
CA PHE A 124 8.30 6.95 17.37
C PHE A 124 8.37 7.23 15.87
N ALA A 125 7.30 7.76 15.30
CA ALA A 125 7.19 8.00 13.86
C ALA A 125 8.23 9.02 13.35
N GLU A 126 8.59 10.01 14.18
CA GLU A 126 9.67 10.99 13.89
C GLU A 126 11.06 10.33 13.86
N ILE A 127 11.30 9.35 14.74
CA ILE A 127 12.56 8.57 14.77
C ILE A 127 12.60 7.63 13.55
N ALA A 128 11.55 6.83 13.35
CA ALA A 128 11.45 5.91 12.22
C ALA A 128 11.56 6.62 10.86
N LYS A 129 10.99 7.83 10.74
CA LYS A 129 11.17 8.67 9.55
C LYS A 129 12.64 8.97 9.27
N LYS A 130 13.44 9.34 10.28
CA LYS A 130 14.85 9.62 10.09
C LYS A 130 15.61 8.39 9.60
N GLU A 131 15.30 7.23 10.16
CA GLU A 131 15.90 5.96 9.76
C GLU A 131 15.49 5.58 8.33
N TYR A 132 14.22 5.74 7.96
CA TYR A 132 13.73 5.54 6.59
C TYR A 132 14.45 6.45 5.58
N LEU A 133 14.55 7.73 5.89
CA LEU A 133 15.22 8.70 5.03
C LEU A 133 16.71 8.37 4.87
N ALA A 134 17.37 7.91 5.92
CA ALA A 134 18.80 7.55 5.90
C ALA A 134 19.11 6.41 4.93
N VAL A 135 18.18 5.47 4.73
CA VAL A 135 18.35 4.36 3.78
C VAL A 135 17.61 4.57 2.44
N GLY A 136 16.90 5.71 2.26
CA GLY A 136 16.24 6.03 1.00
C GLY A 136 14.79 5.57 0.87
N ILE A 137 14.14 5.07 1.94
CA ILE A 137 12.70 4.73 1.95
C ILE A 137 11.88 6.02 2.00
N ARG A 138 10.88 6.17 1.14
CA ARG A 138 10.06 7.37 0.99
C ARG A 138 8.57 7.16 1.22
N THR A 139 8.12 5.91 1.28
CA THR A 139 6.73 5.56 1.55
C THR A 139 6.67 4.44 2.59
N ALA A 140 5.86 4.64 3.61
CA ALA A 140 5.56 3.67 4.65
C ALA A 140 4.22 3.00 4.32
N LEU A 141 4.19 1.67 4.11
CA LEU A 141 2.97 0.88 3.88
C LEU A 141 2.22 0.66 5.19
N HIS A 142 2.11 1.67 5.97
CA HIS A 142 1.47 1.70 7.29
C HIS A 142 1.07 3.15 7.63
N PRO A 143 0.24 3.41 8.65
CA PRO A 143 -0.27 2.47 9.65
C PRO A 143 -1.47 1.65 9.15
N MET A 144 -1.78 0.55 9.89
CA MET A 144 -3.05 -0.13 9.80
C MET A 144 -4.08 0.61 10.67
N SER A 145 -5.05 1.24 10.03
CA SER A 145 -6.15 1.97 10.71
C SER A 145 -7.44 1.14 10.80
N ASP A 146 -7.31 -0.16 10.58
CA ASP A 146 -8.36 -1.14 10.76
C ASP A 146 -8.81 -1.17 12.24
N LEU A 147 -10.12 -1.36 12.50
CA LEU A 147 -10.62 -1.52 13.85
C LEU A 147 -10.73 -3.01 14.21
N ALA A 148 -10.06 -3.43 15.27
CA ALA A 148 -10.04 -4.82 15.76
C ALA A 148 -11.40 -5.24 16.36
N THR A 149 -12.46 -5.21 15.55
CA THR A 149 -13.84 -5.56 15.99
C THR A 149 -14.10 -7.05 16.02
N GLU A 150 -13.28 -7.84 15.35
CA GLU A 150 -13.29 -9.29 15.45
C GLU A 150 -12.03 -9.77 16.20
N PRO A 151 -12.15 -10.17 17.47
CA PRO A 151 -10.99 -10.45 18.33
C PRO A 151 -10.17 -11.68 17.89
N ARG A 152 -10.75 -12.59 17.09
CA ARG A 152 -10.06 -13.78 16.58
C ARG A 152 -9.21 -13.51 15.35
N TRP A 153 -9.32 -12.30 14.76
CA TRP A 153 -8.51 -11.95 13.58
C TRP A 153 -7.03 -11.85 13.94
N ALA A 154 -6.20 -12.63 13.27
CA ALA A 154 -4.78 -12.77 13.58
C ALA A 154 -3.97 -11.46 13.44
N ARG A 155 -4.45 -10.46 12.67
CA ARG A 155 -3.75 -9.19 12.44
C ARG A 155 -4.11 -8.08 13.44
N ASN A 156 -4.88 -8.36 14.47
CA ASN A 156 -5.26 -7.37 15.48
C ASN A 156 -4.06 -6.66 16.13
N PHE A 157 -2.91 -7.33 16.27
CA PHE A 157 -1.69 -6.73 16.82
C PHE A 157 -1.16 -5.54 16.02
N GLY A 158 -1.41 -5.51 14.70
CA GLY A 158 -1.02 -4.44 13.80
C GLY A 158 -1.99 -3.25 13.78
N THR A 159 -3.07 -3.27 14.56
CA THR A 159 -4.10 -2.22 14.63
C THR A 159 -3.95 -1.37 15.90
N PHE A 160 -4.65 -0.24 15.95
CA PHE A 160 -4.78 0.55 17.19
C PHE A 160 -5.96 0.10 18.07
N GLY A 161 -6.44 -1.14 17.92
CA GLY A 161 -7.55 -1.70 18.68
C GLY A 161 -8.91 -1.43 18.04
N SER A 162 -9.98 -1.61 18.83
CA SER A 162 -11.37 -1.54 18.34
C SER A 162 -12.05 -0.17 18.55
N ASN A 163 -11.45 0.73 19.32
CA ASN A 163 -12.02 2.06 19.55
C ASN A 163 -11.68 3.01 18.39
N ALA A 164 -12.71 3.46 17.67
CA ALA A 164 -12.53 4.27 16.47
C ALA A 164 -11.93 5.66 16.76
N ALA A 165 -12.26 6.29 17.91
CA ALA A 165 -11.70 7.59 18.27
C ALA A 165 -10.20 7.48 18.60
N LEU A 166 -9.81 6.50 19.42
CA LEU A 166 -8.40 6.24 19.73
C LEU A 166 -7.62 5.88 18.46
N SER A 167 -8.16 4.99 17.61
CA SER A 167 -7.52 4.62 16.35
C SER A 167 -7.33 5.83 15.43
N ASN A 168 -8.31 6.74 15.39
CA ASN A 168 -8.18 8.00 14.67
C ASN A 168 -7.01 8.84 15.20
N ASP A 169 -6.95 9.08 16.52
CA ASP A 169 -5.95 9.95 17.12
C ASP A 169 -4.53 9.37 16.97
N MET A 170 -4.39 8.05 17.13
CA MET A 170 -3.13 7.33 16.88
C MET A 170 -2.71 7.40 15.41
N THR A 171 -3.65 7.19 14.47
CA THR A 171 -3.40 7.32 13.03
C THR A 171 -2.90 8.72 12.66
N LEU A 172 -3.55 9.77 13.18
CA LEU A 172 -3.16 11.15 12.88
C LEU A 172 -1.78 11.50 13.43
N SER A 173 -1.47 11.06 14.65
CA SER A 173 -0.17 11.28 15.27
C SER A 173 0.94 10.52 14.55
N TYR A 174 0.66 9.29 14.11
CA TYR A 174 1.55 8.50 13.28
C TYR A 174 1.86 9.20 11.95
N MET A 175 0.82 9.62 11.22
CA MET A 175 0.96 10.38 9.98
C MET A 175 1.79 11.65 10.18
N LYS A 176 1.50 12.41 11.23
CA LYS A 176 2.20 13.66 11.55
C LYS A 176 3.69 13.42 11.78
N GLY A 177 4.06 12.34 12.49
CA GLY A 177 5.45 12.00 12.73
C GLY A 177 6.21 11.68 11.43
N PHE A 178 5.64 10.84 10.55
CA PHE A 178 6.25 10.47 9.28
C PHE A 178 6.20 11.60 8.23
N GLN A 179 5.08 12.26 8.05
CA GLN A 179 4.90 13.27 6.99
C GLN A 179 5.35 14.67 7.41
N GLY A 180 5.33 14.97 8.71
CA GLY A 180 5.52 16.32 9.22
C GLY A 180 4.26 17.19 9.06
N ASN A 181 4.36 18.48 9.43
CA ASN A 181 3.23 19.43 9.30
C ASN A 181 2.95 19.79 7.83
N LYS A 182 3.97 19.77 6.98
CA LYS A 182 3.88 19.94 5.53
C LYS A 182 4.70 18.86 4.86
N ILE A 183 4.13 18.23 3.83
CA ILE A 183 4.84 17.25 3.02
C ILE A 183 5.90 17.98 2.17
N ASN A 184 7.14 17.50 2.24
CA ASN A 184 8.29 18.02 1.51
C ASN A 184 9.34 16.92 1.31
N ASN A 185 10.55 17.26 0.86
CA ASN A 185 11.64 16.31 0.63
C ASN A 185 12.19 15.64 1.90
N GLN A 186 11.78 16.08 3.09
CA GLN A 186 12.10 15.46 4.38
C GLN A 186 10.93 14.61 4.92
N SER A 187 9.90 14.39 4.13
CA SER A 187 8.74 13.57 4.50
C SER A 187 8.92 12.14 4.02
N VAL A 188 8.35 11.21 4.79
CA VAL A 188 8.00 9.86 4.34
C VAL A 188 6.48 9.80 4.27
N LEU A 189 5.93 9.45 3.11
CA LEU A 189 4.47 9.32 2.97
C LEU A 189 3.96 8.10 3.73
N THR A 190 2.83 8.24 4.37
CA THR A 190 2.10 7.09 4.93
C THR A 190 1.06 6.58 3.93
N MET A 191 1.00 5.27 3.77
CA MET A 191 -0.08 4.58 3.04
C MET A 191 -1.01 3.96 4.07
N VAL A 192 -2.06 4.71 4.44
CA VAL A 192 -3.01 4.23 5.45
C VAL A 192 -3.82 3.07 4.90
N LYS A 193 -3.91 1.99 5.67
CA LYS A 193 -4.53 0.73 5.28
C LYS A 193 -5.39 0.13 6.39
N HIS A 194 -6.36 -0.71 6.07
CA HIS A 194 -6.83 -1.12 4.74
C HIS A 194 -8.25 -0.60 4.54
N PHE A 195 -8.40 0.37 3.66
CA PHE A 195 -9.69 1.04 3.41
C PHE A 195 -10.75 0.05 2.87
N PRO A 196 -12.00 0.14 3.29
CA PRO A 196 -12.63 1.01 4.29
C PRO A 196 -12.61 0.46 5.74
N GLY A 197 -11.74 -0.50 6.04
CA GLY A 197 -11.53 -1.13 7.34
C GLY A 197 -11.54 -2.65 7.25
N GLY A 198 -10.40 -3.29 7.56
CA GLY A 198 -10.18 -4.73 7.44
C GLY A 198 -10.61 -5.56 8.67
N GLY A 199 -11.03 -4.90 9.76
CA GLY A 199 -11.25 -5.57 11.05
C GLY A 199 -12.46 -6.51 11.17
N PRO A 200 -13.61 -6.30 10.49
CA PRO A 200 -14.80 -7.12 10.68
C PRO A 200 -14.77 -8.43 9.88
N GLN A 201 -13.74 -9.25 10.12
CA GLN A 201 -13.52 -10.51 9.41
C GLN A 201 -14.51 -11.59 9.81
N GLU A 202 -15.20 -12.19 8.84
CA GLU A 202 -16.09 -13.30 9.12
C GLU A 202 -15.33 -14.45 9.83
N LYS A 203 -15.78 -14.83 11.03
CA LYS A 203 -15.15 -15.88 11.86
C LYS A 203 -13.67 -15.63 12.23
N GLY A 204 -13.18 -14.40 12.07
CA GLY A 204 -11.78 -14.05 12.30
C GLY A 204 -10.81 -14.51 11.21
N LEU A 205 -11.31 -15.01 10.09
CA LEU A 205 -10.48 -15.52 9.00
C LEU A 205 -9.90 -14.38 8.16
N ASP A 206 -8.64 -14.50 7.81
CA ASP A 206 -7.90 -13.44 7.11
C ASP A 206 -8.07 -13.54 5.58
N PRO A 207 -8.33 -12.43 4.86
CA PRO A 207 -8.61 -12.44 3.42
C PRO A 207 -7.37 -12.59 2.52
N HIS A 208 -6.18 -12.82 3.08
CA HIS A 208 -5.07 -13.37 2.29
C HIS A 208 -5.39 -14.77 1.78
N LEU A 209 -6.34 -15.46 2.42
CA LEU A 209 -6.83 -16.77 2.02
C LEU A 209 -8.28 -16.68 1.55
N PHE A 210 -8.67 -17.54 0.61
CA PHE A 210 -10.03 -17.60 0.08
C PHE A 210 -11.10 -17.80 1.16
N SER A 211 -10.79 -18.58 2.19
CA SER A 211 -11.71 -18.83 3.33
C SER A 211 -12.04 -17.59 4.15
N GLY A 212 -11.17 -16.58 4.13
CA GLY A 212 -11.33 -15.32 4.86
C GLY A 212 -11.81 -14.14 3.99
N LYS A 213 -12.26 -14.38 2.78
CA LYS A 213 -12.62 -13.33 1.83
C LYS A 213 -13.73 -12.39 2.27
N ASN A 214 -14.60 -12.81 3.20
CA ASN A 214 -15.79 -12.06 3.58
C ASN A 214 -15.52 -11.14 4.79
N GLN A 215 -15.99 -9.90 4.67
CA GLN A 215 -16.13 -8.99 5.80
C GLN A 215 -17.61 -8.74 6.06
N ILE A 216 -18.03 -8.92 7.31
CA ILE A 216 -19.41 -8.83 7.74
C ILE A 216 -19.59 -7.73 8.79
N TYR A 217 -20.70 -7.04 8.76
CA TYR A 217 -20.97 -5.88 9.61
C TYR A 217 -22.24 -6.10 10.47
N PRO A 218 -22.16 -7.00 11.47
CA PRO A 218 -23.29 -7.21 12.38
C PRO A 218 -23.58 -5.91 13.13
N GLY A 219 -24.85 -5.58 13.26
CA GLY A 219 -25.27 -4.31 13.86
C GLY A 219 -25.14 -3.09 12.94
N ASN A 220 -24.94 -3.29 11.63
CA ASN A 220 -24.87 -2.22 10.62
C ASN A 220 -23.81 -1.14 10.92
N ASN A 221 -22.63 -1.56 11.38
CA ASN A 221 -21.58 -0.67 11.88
C ASN A 221 -20.50 -0.30 10.84
N PHE A 222 -20.77 -0.44 9.54
CA PHE A 222 -19.81 -0.11 8.47
C PHE A 222 -19.22 1.29 8.64
N ASN A 223 -20.03 2.29 8.93
CA ASN A 223 -19.60 3.68 9.12
C ASN A 223 -18.64 3.88 10.31
N TYR A 224 -18.69 3.02 11.31
CA TYR A 224 -17.77 3.06 12.45
C TYR A 224 -16.33 2.79 12.01
N HIS A 225 -16.14 1.86 11.07
CA HIS A 225 -14.84 1.52 10.50
C HIS A 225 -14.24 2.65 9.66
N LEU A 226 -15.05 3.55 9.13
CA LEU A 226 -14.58 4.69 8.32
C LEU A 226 -13.95 5.82 9.16
N VAL A 227 -14.16 5.86 10.48
CA VAL A 227 -13.75 6.99 11.32
C VAL A 227 -12.26 7.33 11.20
N PRO A 228 -11.31 6.40 11.34
CA PRO A 228 -9.88 6.72 11.22
C PRO A 228 -9.49 7.17 9.81
N PHE A 229 -10.10 6.60 8.77
CA PHE A 229 -9.85 6.98 7.38
C PHE A 229 -10.37 8.37 7.06
N LYS A 230 -11.57 8.73 7.55
CA LYS A 230 -12.12 10.10 7.43
C LYS A 230 -11.18 11.11 8.07
N GLY A 231 -10.65 10.81 9.25
CA GLY A 231 -9.65 11.63 9.92
C GLY A 231 -8.37 11.79 9.10
N ALA A 232 -7.80 10.69 8.61
CA ALA A 232 -6.61 10.69 7.80
C ALA A 232 -6.77 11.51 6.51
N ILE A 233 -7.88 11.34 5.78
CA ILE A 233 -8.19 12.09 4.55
C ILE A 233 -8.25 13.59 4.82
N LYS A 234 -8.96 14.02 5.88
CA LYS A 234 -9.05 15.42 6.29
C LYS A 234 -7.69 16.02 6.68
N ASN A 235 -6.75 15.19 7.12
CA ASN A 235 -5.39 15.58 7.49
C ASN A 235 -4.35 15.28 6.39
N ASN A 236 -4.75 15.46 5.13
CA ASN A 236 -3.86 15.47 3.97
C ASN A 236 -3.19 14.11 3.66
N LEU A 237 -3.90 13.00 3.91
CA LEU A 237 -3.44 11.68 3.44
C LEU A 237 -3.21 11.70 1.93
N LYS A 238 -2.08 11.13 1.48
CA LYS A 238 -1.69 11.09 0.07
C LYS A 238 -1.79 9.73 -0.58
N VAL A 239 -1.68 8.66 0.20
CA VAL A 239 -1.74 7.30 -0.32
C VAL A 239 -2.64 6.46 0.58
N ILE A 240 -3.54 5.68 -0.02
CA ILE A 240 -4.46 4.80 0.68
C ILE A 240 -4.47 3.42 0.00
N MET A 241 -4.63 2.37 0.80
CA MET A 241 -4.69 1.00 0.30
C MET A 241 -6.04 0.38 0.64
N PRO A 242 -6.86 -0.02 -0.37
CA PRO A 242 -8.04 -0.84 -0.14
C PRO A 242 -7.67 -2.28 0.19
N TYR A 243 -8.51 -2.95 1.01
CA TYR A 243 -8.24 -4.31 1.46
C TYR A 243 -8.67 -5.38 0.46
N TYR A 244 -8.27 -6.64 0.73
CA TYR A 244 -8.66 -7.81 -0.08
C TYR A 244 -10.11 -8.22 0.08
N GLY A 245 -10.73 -7.92 1.23
CA GLY A 245 -12.01 -8.48 1.63
C GLY A 245 -13.18 -8.01 0.75
N ILE A 246 -14.23 -8.81 0.77
CA ILE A 246 -15.53 -8.49 0.18
C ILE A 246 -16.39 -7.87 1.28
N PRO A 247 -16.82 -6.61 1.18
CA PRO A 247 -17.72 -5.98 2.15
C PRO A 247 -19.15 -6.48 1.92
N VAL A 248 -19.47 -7.67 2.42
CA VAL A 248 -20.71 -8.40 2.13
C VAL A 248 -21.94 -7.55 2.42
N SER A 249 -22.82 -7.44 1.43
CA SER A 249 -24.09 -6.68 1.51
C SER A 249 -23.97 -5.19 1.86
N GLN A 250 -22.77 -4.60 1.67
CA GLN A 250 -22.58 -3.15 1.89
C GLN A 250 -22.69 -2.33 0.60
N THR A 251 -22.63 -3.00 -0.55
CA THR A 251 -22.68 -2.34 -1.86
C THR A 251 -23.54 -3.15 -2.83
N ASN A 252 -23.76 -2.64 -4.04
CA ASN A 252 -24.58 -3.32 -5.05
C ASN A 252 -23.94 -4.59 -5.63
N GLU A 253 -22.65 -4.82 -5.35
CA GLU A 253 -21.93 -6.01 -5.80
C GLU A 253 -20.99 -6.53 -4.69
N ASP A 254 -21.02 -7.83 -4.44
CA ASP A 254 -20.13 -8.47 -3.48
C ASP A 254 -18.81 -8.89 -4.16
N VAL A 255 -17.92 -7.91 -4.35
CA VAL A 255 -16.56 -8.09 -4.86
C VAL A 255 -15.55 -7.47 -3.90
N ALA A 256 -14.30 -7.93 -3.97
CA ALA A 256 -13.21 -7.36 -3.17
C ALA A 256 -13.12 -5.84 -3.37
N MET A 257 -12.69 -5.13 -2.33
CA MET A 257 -12.72 -3.66 -2.27
C MET A 257 -11.98 -3.00 -3.43
N ALA A 258 -10.90 -3.61 -3.91
CA ALA A 258 -10.13 -3.11 -5.06
C ALA A 258 -10.88 -3.18 -6.41
N TYR A 259 -11.96 -3.95 -6.48
CA TYR A 259 -12.83 -4.07 -7.67
C TYR A 259 -14.17 -3.34 -7.53
N ASN A 260 -14.40 -2.78 -6.35
CA ASN A 260 -15.69 -2.20 -5.98
C ASN A 260 -15.74 -0.71 -6.28
N LYS A 261 -16.43 -0.34 -7.35
CA LYS A 261 -16.55 1.06 -7.78
C LYS A 261 -17.23 1.95 -6.73
N TYR A 262 -18.22 1.41 -6.01
CA TYR A 262 -18.88 2.17 -4.95
C TYR A 262 -17.87 2.55 -3.86
N ILE A 263 -17.03 1.58 -3.41
CA ILE A 263 -16.03 1.82 -2.37
C ILE A 263 -14.96 2.84 -2.82
N LEU A 264 -14.41 2.68 -4.02
CA LEU A 264 -13.26 3.48 -4.44
C LEU A 264 -13.63 4.81 -5.10
N THR A 265 -14.69 4.83 -5.91
CA THR A 265 -15.11 6.05 -6.58
C THR A 265 -16.15 6.79 -5.76
N ASN A 266 -17.32 6.20 -5.51
CA ASN A 266 -18.42 6.96 -4.89
C ASN A 266 -18.09 7.32 -3.44
N LEU A 267 -17.71 6.35 -2.60
CA LEU A 267 -17.38 6.62 -1.21
C LEU A 267 -16.05 7.38 -1.05
N LEU A 268 -14.94 6.81 -1.56
CA LEU A 268 -13.62 7.36 -1.27
C LEU A 268 -13.35 8.67 -2.01
N ARG A 269 -13.58 8.72 -3.33
CA ARG A 269 -13.29 9.91 -4.14
C ARG A 269 -14.34 11.00 -4.01
N GLU A 270 -15.63 10.65 -4.19
CA GLU A 270 -16.71 11.64 -4.29
C GLU A 270 -17.19 12.08 -2.91
N GLU A 271 -17.57 11.13 -2.03
CA GLU A 271 -18.11 11.48 -0.71
C GLU A 271 -17.03 11.96 0.25
N LEU A 272 -15.92 11.22 0.38
CA LEU A 272 -14.84 11.55 1.32
C LEU A 272 -13.81 12.54 0.76
N GLY A 273 -13.84 12.81 -0.54
CA GLY A 273 -12.99 13.82 -1.20
C GLY A 273 -11.51 13.46 -1.29
N PHE A 274 -11.16 12.17 -1.26
CA PHE A 274 -9.76 11.74 -1.35
C PHE A 274 -9.17 12.05 -2.73
N LYS A 275 -8.01 12.73 -2.76
CA LYS A 275 -7.35 13.19 -4.01
C LYS A 275 -5.98 12.57 -4.24
N GLY A 276 -5.54 11.69 -3.35
CA GLY A 276 -4.22 11.03 -3.45
C GLY A 276 -4.26 9.75 -4.29
N VAL A 277 -3.21 8.93 -4.18
CA VAL A 277 -3.06 7.65 -4.88
C VAL A 277 -3.81 6.53 -4.16
N ILE A 278 -4.60 5.75 -4.90
CA ILE A 278 -5.20 4.50 -4.42
C ILE A 278 -4.30 3.36 -4.91
N CYS A 279 -3.44 2.86 -4.03
CA CYS A 279 -2.60 1.70 -4.31
C CYS A 279 -3.32 0.43 -3.86
N SER A 280 -3.50 -0.54 -4.75
CA SER A 280 -4.11 -1.82 -4.36
C SER A 280 -3.26 -2.53 -3.30
N ASP A 281 -3.87 -3.40 -2.53
CA ASP A 281 -3.12 -4.39 -1.77
C ASP A 281 -2.45 -5.40 -2.72
N TRP A 282 -1.51 -6.21 -2.22
CA TRP A 282 -0.56 -6.98 -3.03
C TRP A 282 -1.16 -8.19 -3.71
N GLY A 283 -1.02 -8.27 -5.04
CA GLY A 283 -1.42 -9.43 -5.83
C GLY A 283 -2.94 -9.59 -5.95
N ILE A 284 -3.69 -8.49 -6.08
CA ILE A 284 -5.15 -8.57 -6.29
C ILE A 284 -5.51 -9.18 -7.64
N ILE A 285 -4.69 -8.94 -8.66
CA ILE A 285 -4.97 -9.41 -10.03
C ILE A 285 -4.67 -10.89 -10.16
N THR A 286 -3.50 -11.32 -9.72
CA THR A 286 -2.98 -12.67 -9.95
C THR A 286 -3.36 -13.66 -8.84
N GLY A 287 -3.53 -13.20 -7.59
CA GLY A 287 -3.69 -14.08 -6.43
C GLY A 287 -5.00 -13.93 -5.66
N ARG A 288 -5.41 -12.69 -5.32
CA ARG A 288 -6.51 -12.42 -4.36
C ARG A 288 -7.68 -11.70 -5.02
N HIS A 289 -8.23 -12.32 -6.05
CA HIS A 289 -9.28 -11.78 -6.91
C HIS A 289 -10.69 -12.20 -6.43
N TRP A 290 -11.00 -11.94 -5.16
CA TRP A 290 -12.23 -12.37 -4.53
C TRP A 290 -13.47 -11.70 -5.14
N GLY A 291 -14.46 -12.52 -5.48
CA GLY A 291 -15.69 -12.08 -6.14
C GLY A 291 -15.57 -11.85 -7.65
N VAL A 292 -14.37 -11.95 -8.24
CA VAL A 292 -14.11 -11.78 -9.68
C VAL A 292 -13.28 -12.93 -10.27
N SER A 293 -13.34 -14.10 -9.68
CA SER A 293 -12.53 -15.26 -10.09
C SER A 293 -12.86 -15.76 -11.50
N SER A 294 -14.07 -15.49 -12.01
CA SER A 294 -14.50 -15.85 -13.36
C SER A 294 -13.92 -14.92 -14.44
N LEU A 295 -13.39 -13.76 -14.07
CA LEU A 295 -12.78 -12.80 -14.99
C LEU A 295 -11.35 -13.22 -15.35
N SER A 296 -10.97 -13.01 -16.60
CA SER A 296 -9.58 -13.10 -17.05
C SER A 296 -8.70 -12.06 -16.37
N ILE A 297 -7.37 -12.21 -16.45
CA ILE A 297 -6.41 -11.23 -15.92
C ILE A 297 -6.69 -9.83 -16.52
N SER A 298 -6.87 -9.73 -17.83
CA SER A 298 -7.16 -8.47 -18.51
C SER A 298 -8.45 -7.82 -17.99
N GLU A 299 -9.53 -8.60 -17.84
CA GLU A 299 -10.81 -8.09 -17.31
C GLU A 299 -10.71 -7.65 -15.85
N ARG A 300 -9.85 -8.31 -15.04
CA ARG A 300 -9.59 -7.87 -13.65
C ARG A 300 -8.88 -6.51 -13.62
N TYR A 301 -7.89 -6.29 -14.49
CA TYR A 301 -7.27 -4.97 -14.65
C TYR A 301 -8.30 -3.93 -15.09
N GLU A 302 -9.10 -4.22 -16.11
CA GLU A 302 -10.15 -3.32 -16.62
C GLU A 302 -11.14 -2.95 -15.51
N LYS A 303 -11.65 -3.94 -14.75
CA LYS A 303 -12.60 -3.72 -13.66
C LYS A 303 -11.98 -2.88 -12.53
N SER A 304 -10.77 -3.20 -12.09
CA SER A 304 -10.13 -2.51 -10.96
C SER A 304 -9.73 -1.06 -11.29
N ILE A 305 -9.21 -0.78 -12.48
CA ILE A 305 -8.87 0.59 -12.88
C ILE A 305 -10.12 1.45 -13.07
N ASN A 306 -11.19 0.86 -13.60
CA ASN A 306 -12.49 1.53 -13.74
C ASN A 306 -13.23 1.68 -12.39
N ALA A 307 -12.90 0.86 -11.39
CA ALA A 307 -13.35 1.06 -10.02
C ALA A 307 -12.61 2.20 -9.31
N GLY A 308 -11.37 2.51 -9.70
CA GLY A 308 -10.62 3.65 -9.14
C GLY A 308 -9.19 3.36 -8.72
N ILE A 309 -8.65 2.16 -8.92
CA ILE A 309 -7.24 1.84 -8.60
C ILE A 309 -6.31 2.69 -9.47
N ASP A 310 -5.31 3.31 -8.85
CA ASP A 310 -4.27 4.10 -9.51
C ASP A 310 -2.95 3.34 -9.60
N GLN A 311 -2.66 2.46 -8.64
CA GLN A 311 -1.40 1.74 -8.58
C GLN A 311 -1.62 0.30 -8.13
N TYR A 312 -0.91 -0.64 -8.76
CA TYR A 312 -1.02 -2.08 -8.53
C TYR A 312 0.12 -2.59 -7.65
N GLY A 313 -0.19 -2.89 -6.38
CA GLY A 313 0.74 -3.51 -5.44
C GLY A 313 1.00 -4.97 -5.80
N GLY A 314 2.27 -5.37 -5.83
CA GLY A 314 2.69 -6.76 -6.06
C GLY A 314 2.61 -7.23 -7.51
N GLU A 315 2.07 -6.44 -8.43
CA GLU A 315 1.99 -6.77 -9.86
C GLU A 315 3.12 -6.08 -10.63
N SER A 316 3.55 -6.68 -11.75
CA SER A 316 4.68 -6.17 -12.53
C SER A 316 4.52 -6.23 -14.05
N ASP A 317 3.49 -6.91 -14.56
CA ASP A 317 3.27 -7.05 -16.00
C ASP A 317 2.46 -5.88 -16.55
N THR A 318 3.16 -4.94 -17.17
CA THR A 318 2.58 -3.73 -17.76
C THR A 318 1.83 -3.97 -19.06
N SER A 319 2.01 -5.13 -19.71
CA SER A 319 1.47 -5.42 -21.05
C SER A 319 -0.06 -5.40 -21.08
N PHE A 320 -0.72 -5.93 -20.05
CA PHE A 320 -2.18 -5.95 -19.98
C PHE A 320 -2.81 -4.57 -20.01
N LEU A 321 -2.24 -3.59 -19.27
CA LEU A 321 -2.75 -2.22 -19.30
C LEU A 321 -2.48 -1.55 -20.65
N LEU A 322 -1.33 -1.83 -21.29
CA LEU A 322 -1.02 -1.33 -22.63
C LEU A 322 -2.02 -1.82 -23.66
N GLU A 323 -2.36 -3.10 -23.63
CA GLU A 323 -3.36 -3.70 -24.51
C GLU A 323 -4.75 -3.11 -24.28
N LEU A 324 -5.19 -3.00 -23.03
CA LEU A 324 -6.49 -2.41 -22.67
C LEU A 324 -6.64 -0.96 -23.15
N VAL A 325 -5.56 -0.18 -23.14
CA VAL A 325 -5.58 1.20 -23.68
C VAL A 325 -5.63 1.18 -25.22
N LYS A 326 -4.84 0.32 -25.88
CA LYS A 326 -4.86 0.16 -27.36
C LYS A 326 -6.24 -0.27 -27.85
N ASP A 327 -6.89 -1.16 -27.13
CA ASP A 327 -8.24 -1.67 -27.40
C ASP A 327 -9.36 -0.69 -26.99
N LYS A 328 -9.00 0.50 -26.49
CA LYS A 328 -9.92 1.55 -26.02
C LYS A 328 -10.85 1.12 -24.86
N LYS A 329 -10.53 0.05 -24.13
CA LYS A 329 -11.24 -0.39 -22.94
C LYS A 329 -10.90 0.49 -21.72
N ILE A 330 -9.71 1.07 -21.70
CA ILE A 330 -9.28 2.09 -20.74
C ILE A 330 -8.96 3.37 -21.51
N SER A 331 -9.46 4.51 -21.03
CA SER A 331 -9.19 5.79 -21.67
C SER A 331 -7.78 6.30 -21.37
N VAL A 332 -7.13 6.90 -22.35
CA VAL A 332 -5.84 7.61 -22.15
C VAL A 332 -5.97 8.72 -21.11
N GLY A 333 -7.15 9.33 -20.99
CA GLY A 333 -7.45 10.34 -19.98
C GLY A 333 -7.31 9.79 -18.57
N ARG A 334 -7.76 8.55 -18.30
CA ARG A 334 -7.60 7.89 -16.99
C ARG A 334 -6.12 7.66 -16.67
N ILE A 335 -5.33 7.18 -17.64
CA ILE A 335 -3.88 6.98 -17.46
C ILE A 335 -3.16 8.31 -17.20
N ASN A 336 -3.55 9.39 -17.91
CA ASN A 336 -2.98 10.71 -17.68
C ASN A 336 -3.26 11.24 -16.26
N ALA A 337 -4.48 11.07 -15.77
CA ALA A 337 -4.87 11.50 -14.43
C ALA A 337 -4.07 10.77 -13.34
N VAL A 338 -3.87 9.45 -13.50
CA VAL A 338 -3.05 8.64 -12.58
C VAL A 338 -1.61 9.13 -12.57
N SER A 339 -0.98 9.25 -13.74
CA SER A 339 0.43 9.70 -13.85
C SER A 339 0.63 11.08 -13.26
N TYR A 340 -0.31 12.01 -13.47
CA TYR A 340 -0.26 13.35 -12.88
C TYR A 340 -0.29 13.27 -11.36
N THR A 341 -1.19 12.46 -10.78
CA THR A 341 -1.29 12.28 -9.33
C THR A 341 0.01 11.75 -8.73
N HIS A 342 0.63 10.74 -9.34
CA HIS A 342 1.91 10.17 -8.87
C HIS A 342 3.04 11.21 -8.90
N LEU A 343 3.22 11.91 -10.01
CA LEU A 343 4.32 12.86 -10.20
C LEU A 343 4.18 14.15 -9.39
N THR A 344 2.98 14.47 -8.92
CA THR A 344 2.75 15.65 -8.07
C THR A 344 2.84 15.37 -6.58
N LEU A 345 3.10 14.12 -6.17
CA LEU A 345 3.43 13.81 -4.78
C LEU A 345 4.84 14.34 -4.45
N PRO A 346 5.00 15.20 -3.42
CA PRO A 346 6.25 15.92 -3.17
C PRO A 346 7.30 15.07 -2.42
N THR A 347 7.44 13.81 -2.78
CA THR A 347 8.36 12.85 -2.12
C THR A 347 9.52 12.41 -2.99
N THR A 348 9.59 12.92 -4.21
CA THR A 348 10.69 12.62 -5.11
C THR A 348 11.99 13.15 -4.50
N PRO A 349 12.98 12.30 -4.19
CA PRO A 349 14.27 12.79 -3.73
C PRO A 349 14.92 13.58 -4.87
N TYR A 350 15.20 14.85 -4.64
CA TYR A 350 16.17 15.53 -5.48
C TYR A 350 17.53 14.89 -5.19
N VAL A 351 18.12 14.29 -6.20
CA VAL A 351 19.49 13.75 -6.15
C VAL A 351 20.45 14.92 -6.03
#